data_08ca7db60baab32f35bdee81c8d09ba5
#
_entry.id   08ca7db60baab32f35bdee81c8d09ba5
#
_cell.length_a   1.000
_cell.length_b   1.000
_cell.length_c   1.000
_cell.angle_alpha   90.00
_cell.angle_beta   90.00
_cell.angle_gamma   90.00
#
_symmetry.space_group_name_H-M   'P 1'
#
loop_
_entity.id
_entity.type
_entity.pdbx_description
1 polymer ?
#
loop_
_entity_poly.entity_id
_entity_poly.type
_entity_poly.pdbx_seq_one_letter_code
_entity_poly.pdbx_strand_id
1 'polypeptide(L)'
;MIGDRWGVTPDETRRRYPCDLIVPDLVLQAWRGVTVEADPEQVWLWVKQIRLAPYSYDWIDNLGRQSPQQLSGIPDPVPGEPFTVAMGGRRCGRVLTVAPGEQLTGRIMGAVMSYVLVPVGSTTRLLLKVVTSRGRLTAPLLSVGDLVMARRQLLNFARLAELTAAS
;
A
#
# COMPACT_ATOMS: atom_id res chain seq x y z
N MET A 1 14.10 -12.85 -7.46
CA MET A 1 14.72 -12.58 -6.12
C MET A 1 13.83 -13.26 -5.09
N ILE A 2 14.39 -13.87 -4.05
CA ILE A 2 13.55 -14.51 -3.00
C ILE A 2 12.81 -13.41 -2.27
N GLY A 3 11.46 -13.49 -2.25
CA GLY A 3 10.60 -12.56 -1.50
C GLY A 3 10.07 -11.34 -2.27
N ASP A 4 10.33 -11.22 -3.56
CA ASP A 4 9.79 -10.14 -4.39
C ASP A 4 8.27 -10.26 -4.66
N ARG A 5 7.70 -11.46 -4.53
CA ARG A 5 6.28 -11.76 -4.79
C ARG A 5 5.62 -12.43 -3.60
N TRP A 6 4.42 -11.94 -3.25
CA TRP A 6 3.57 -12.57 -2.25
C TRP A 6 2.10 -12.37 -2.59
N GLY A 7 1.35 -13.46 -2.64
CA GLY A 7 -0.10 -13.45 -2.86
C GLY A 7 -0.55 -12.94 -4.23
N VAL A 8 0.36 -12.84 -5.20
CA VAL A 8 0.06 -12.36 -6.57
C VAL A 8 0.19 -13.47 -7.59
N THR A 9 -0.63 -13.38 -8.64
CA THR A 9 -0.56 -14.27 -9.82
C THR A 9 0.51 -13.79 -10.82
N PRO A 10 0.96 -14.65 -11.76
CA PRO A 10 1.85 -14.21 -12.85
C PRO A 10 1.27 -13.06 -13.68
N ASP A 11 -0.04 -13.03 -13.93
CA ASP A 11 -0.70 -11.96 -14.68
C ASP A 11 -0.69 -10.65 -13.92
N GLU A 12 -0.93 -10.69 -12.61
CA GLU A 12 -0.84 -9.51 -11.74
C GLU A 12 0.59 -8.93 -11.71
N THR A 13 1.64 -9.76 -11.80
CA THR A 13 3.02 -9.25 -11.87
C THR A 13 3.37 -8.65 -13.23
N ARG A 14 2.70 -9.04 -14.31
CA ARG A 14 2.87 -8.47 -15.66
C ARG A 14 2.02 -7.21 -15.90
N ARG A 15 1.06 -6.96 -15.02
CA ARG A 15 0.23 -5.76 -15.09
C ARG A 15 1.10 -4.51 -15.00
N ARG A 16 0.73 -3.47 -15.77
CA ARG A 16 1.34 -2.14 -15.65
C ARG A 16 0.74 -1.42 -14.43
N TYR A 17 1.60 -0.93 -13.55
CA TYR A 17 1.23 -0.15 -12.38
C TYR A 17 1.59 1.32 -12.57
N PRO A 18 0.89 2.27 -11.91
CA PRO A 18 1.23 3.69 -12.00
C PRO A 18 2.69 4.02 -11.63
N CYS A 19 3.26 3.31 -10.65
CA CYS A 19 4.67 3.49 -10.25
C CYS A 19 5.69 3.16 -11.36
N ASP A 20 5.33 2.31 -12.33
CA ASP A 20 6.21 1.96 -13.46
C ASP A 20 6.43 3.15 -14.41
N LEU A 21 5.51 4.10 -14.43
CA LEU A 21 5.60 5.32 -15.24
C LEU A 21 6.41 6.43 -14.56
N ILE A 22 6.65 6.29 -13.25
CA ILE A 22 7.28 7.33 -12.41
C ILE A 22 8.78 7.06 -12.22
N VAL A 23 9.16 5.78 -12.20
CA VAL A 23 10.55 5.34 -11.98
C VAL A 23 11.07 4.66 -13.23
N PRO A 24 11.88 5.34 -14.07
CA PRO A 24 12.36 4.78 -15.35
C PRO A 24 13.38 3.66 -15.17
N ASP A 25 14.29 3.79 -14.18
CA ASP A 25 15.38 2.85 -13.94
C ASP A 25 15.11 2.02 -12.69
N LEU A 26 14.36 0.93 -12.87
CA LEU A 26 13.96 0.04 -11.79
C LEU A 26 15.12 -0.86 -11.35
N VAL A 27 15.56 -0.70 -10.12
CA VAL A 27 16.58 -1.57 -9.49
C VAL A 27 15.93 -2.71 -8.72
N LEU A 28 14.84 -2.42 -8.03
CA LEU A 28 14.07 -3.41 -7.27
C LEU A 28 12.58 -3.25 -7.56
N GLN A 29 11.93 -4.39 -7.69
CA GLN A 29 10.48 -4.47 -7.82
C GLN A 29 9.94 -5.54 -6.87
N ALA A 30 8.85 -5.24 -6.19
CA ALA A 30 8.18 -6.19 -5.31
C ALA A 30 6.67 -6.07 -5.46
N TRP A 31 5.98 -7.22 -5.43
CA TRP A 31 4.52 -7.31 -5.58
C TRP A 31 3.89 -8.01 -4.39
N ARG A 32 2.75 -7.49 -3.96
CA ARG A 32 1.92 -8.05 -2.90
C ARG A 32 0.47 -8.02 -3.34
N GLY A 33 -0.31 -9.03 -2.97
CA GLY A 33 -1.73 -9.05 -3.29
C GLY A 33 -2.53 -9.85 -2.29
N VAL A 34 -3.74 -9.38 -2.01
CA VAL A 34 -4.73 -10.09 -1.18
C VAL A 34 -6.09 -10.01 -1.86
N THR A 35 -6.92 -11.03 -1.67
CA THR A 35 -8.36 -10.93 -1.94
C THR A 35 -9.04 -10.36 -0.72
N VAL A 36 -9.96 -9.44 -0.93
CA VAL A 36 -10.77 -8.79 0.11
C VAL A 36 -12.23 -9.09 -0.18
N GLU A 37 -12.93 -9.67 0.77
CA GLU A 37 -14.37 -10.00 0.68
C GLU A 37 -15.24 -8.75 0.89
N ALA A 38 -14.97 -7.73 0.06
CA ALA A 38 -15.67 -6.46 0.04
C ALA A 38 -15.55 -5.83 -1.36
N ASP A 39 -16.46 -4.93 -1.69
CA ASP A 39 -16.39 -4.19 -2.95
C ASP A 39 -15.26 -3.14 -2.95
N PRO A 40 -14.86 -2.62 -4.13
CA PRO A 40 -13.77 -1.67 -4.22
C PRO A 40 -14.00 -0.36 -3.45
N GLU A 41 -15.24 0.08 -3.30
CA GLU A 41 -15.57 1.32 -2.57
C GLU A 41 -15.25 1.15 -1.09
N GLN A 42 -15.63 0.01 -0.50
CA GLN A 42 -15.33 -0.31 0.90
C GLN A 42 -13.83 -0.45 1.13
N VAL A 43 -13.12 -1.15 0.22
CA VAL A 43 -11.66 -1.29 0.31
C VAL A 43 -10.97 0.07 0.17
N TRP A 44 -11.45 0.93 -0.71
CA TRP A 44 -10.89 2.27 -0.91
C TRP A 44 -10.95 3.13 0.35
N LEU A 45 -12.05 3.07 1.10
CA LEU A 45 -12.18 3.82 2.36
C LEU A 45 -11.05 3.51 3.34
N TRP A 46 -10.54 2.28 3.35
CA TRP A 46 -9.43 1.88 4.20
C TRP A 46 -8.07 2.18 3.59
N VAL A 47 -7.89 1.95 2.29
CA VAL A 47 -6.62 2.26 1.61
C VAL A 47 -6.28 3.75 1.71
N LYS A 48 -7.23 4.65 1.53
CA LYS A 48 -6.97 6.09 1.65
C LYS A 48 -6.60 6.53 3.08
N GLN A 49 -6.97 5.75 4.12
CA GLN A 49 -6.58 6.02 5.51
C GLN A 49 -5.10 5.76 5.80
N ILE A 50 -4.31 5.24 4.85
CA ILE A 50 -2.84 5.19 4.98
C ILE A 50 -2.25 6.57 5.31
N ARG A 51 -2.96 7.64 4.97
CA ARG A 51 -2.59 9.02 5.30
C ARG A 51 -2.60 9.31 6.80
N LEU A 52 -3.33 8.54 7.60
CA LEU A 52 -3.44 8.70 9.04
C LEU A 52 -2.41 7.86 9.81
N ALA A 53 -2.06 6.70 9.28
CA ALA A 53 -1.14 5.76 9.91
C ALA A 53 -0.64 4.72 8.91
N PRO A 54 0.47 4.01 9.18
CA PRO A 54 1.03 3.02 8.26
C PRO A 54 0.23 1.71 8.19
N TYR A 55 -0.61 1.39 9.15
CA TYR A 55 -1.41 0.14 9.19
C TYR A 55 -0.59 -1.15 9.10
N SER A 56 0.68 -1.11 9.47
CA SER A 56 1.58 -2.27 9.50
C SER A 56 1.88 -2.72 10.93
N TYR A 57 3.10 -2.62 11.38
CA TYR A 57 3.47 -2.90 12.77
C TYR A 57 3.55 -1.60 13.57
N ASP A 58 2.46 -1.21 14.22
CA ASP A 58 2.34 0.08 14.96
C ASP A 58 3.47 0.30 15.98
N TRP A 59 4.01 -0.77 16.57
CA TRP A 59 5.10 -0.66 17.53
C TRP A 59 6.46 -0.35 16.88
N ILE A 60 6.66 -0.68 15.58
CA ILE A 60 7.86 -0.35 14.82
C ILE A 60 7.69 0.99 14.10
N ASP A 61 6.62 1.12 13.29
CA ASP A 61 6.45 2.22 12.36
C ASP A 61 5.84 3.46 13.00
N ASN A 62 5.08 3.28 14.08
CA ASN A 62 4.29 4.32 14.70
C ASN A 62 4.63 4.53 16.17
N LEU A 63 5.77 3.99 16.64
CA LEU A 63 6.24 4.08 18.02
C LEU A 63 5.15 3.69 19.05
N GLY A 64 4.39 2.63 18.75
CA GLY A 64 3.34 2.11 19.62
C GLY A 64 1.99 2.83 19.51
N ARG A 65 1.84 3.86 18.68
CA ARG A 65 0.53 4.47 18.41
C ARG A 65 -0.27 3.55 17.51
N GLN A 66 -1.43 3.13 17.99
CA GLN A 66 -2.32 2.25 17.23
C GLN A 66 -2.89 2.95 16.00
N SER A 67 -2.82 2.28 14.84
CA SER A 67 -3.52 2.71 13.63
C SER A 67 -5.03 2.71 13.86
N PRO A 68 -5.78 3.70 13.34
CA PRO A 68 -7.23 3.79 13.52
C PRO A 68 -7.95 2.50 13.11
N GLN A 69 -8.82 1.99 13.97
CA GLN A 69 -9.62 0.78 13.72
C GLN A 69 -11.05 1.11 13.25
N GLN A 70 -11.32 2.40 13.01
CA GLN A 70 -12.60 2.91 12.52
C GLN A 70 -12.37 3.86 11.34
N LEU A 71 -13.38 3.97 10.48
CA LEU A 71 -13.34 4.93 9.38
C LEU A 71 -13.44 6.36 9.92
N SER A 72 -12.50 7.20 9.52
CA SER A 72 -12.39 8.59 9.98
C SER A 72 -13.06 9.60 9.04
N GLY A 73 -13.74 9.13 7.96
CA GLY A 73 -14.44 10.00 7.03
C GLY A 73 -13.55 11.01 6.29
N ILE A 74 -12.26 10.73 6.16
CA ILE A 74 -11.33 11.65 5.50
C ILE A 74 -11.63 11.77 4.00
N PRO A 75 -11.40 12.95 3.38
CA PRO A 75 -11.56 13.12 1.94
C PRO A 75 -10.53 12.28 1.18
N ASP A 76 -10.75 12.12 -0.13
CA ASP A 76 -9.78 11.46 -0.98
C ASP A 76 -8.44 12.23 -0.99
N PRO A 77 -7.32 11.51 -1.06
CA PRO A 77 -6.01 12.13 -1.10
C PRO A 77 -5.82 12.96 -2.39
N VAL A 78 -5.03 14.01 -2.29
CA VAL A 78 -4.68 14.87 -3.43
C VAL A 78 -3.18 14.77 -3.69
N PRO A 79 -2.72 14.72 -4.96
CA PRO A 79 -1.30 14.76 -5.29
C PRO A 79 -0.59 15.93 -4.61
N GLY A 80 0.57 15.65 -4.00
CA GLY A 80 1.35 16.62 -3.24
C GLY A 80 1.17 16.56 -1.72
N GLU A 81 0.06 15.99 -1.24
CA GLU A 81 -0.15 15.80 0.20
C GLU A 81 0.81 14.76 0.81
N PRO A 82 1.02 14.77 2.13
CA PRO A 82 1.75 13.71 2.81
C PRO A 82 1.12 12.34 2.56
N PHE A 83 1.98 11.35 2.26
CA PHE A 83 1.50 10.01 1.95
C PHE A 83 1.01 9.25 3.19
N THR A 84 1.72 9.40 4.31
CA THR A 84 1.36 8.77 5.57
C THR A 84 1.83 9.59 6.76
N VAL A 85 1.34 9.23 7.94
CA VAL A 85 1.85 9.71 9.23
C VAL A 85 2.44 8.53 9.96
N ALA A 86 3.72 8.60 10.30
CA ALA A 86 4.45 7.52 10.96
C ALA A 86 5.39 8.08 12.04
N MET A 87 6.19 7.22 12.68
CA MET A 87 7.22 7.61 13.65
C MET A 87 6.72 8.61 14.72
N GLY A 88 5.57 8.31 15.35
CA GLY A 88 5.01 9.14 16.41
C GLY A 88 4.33 10.44 15.97
N GLY A 89 3.84 10.49 14.71
CA GLY A 89 3.06 11.63 14.21
C GLY A 89 3.76 12.48 13.15
N ARG A 90 4.89 12.02 12.62
CA ARG A 90 5.59 12.71 11.52
C ARG A 90 4.89 12.45 10.19
N ARG A 91 4.68 13.50 9.43
CA ARG A 91 4.21 13.40 8.04
C ARG A 91 5.35 12.89 7.16
N CYS A 92 5.14 11.77 6.48
CA CYS A 92 6.14 11.07 5.68
C CYS A 92 5.67 10.87 4.25
N GLY A 93 6.62 11.00 3.31
CA GLY A 93 6.35 10.76 1.91
C GLY A 93 5.46 11.81 1.25
N ARG A 94 5.03 11.49 0.04
CA ARG A 94 4.15 12.35 -0.78
C ARG A 94 3.26 11.52 -1.67
N VAL A 95 1.98 11.88 -1.76
CA VAL A 95 1.04 11.37 -2.75
C VAL A 95 1.46 11.85 -4.14
N LEU A 96 1.55 10.95 -5.11
CA LEU A 96 1.95 11.25 -6.47
C LEU A 96 0.78 11.24 -7.44
N THR A 97 0.00 10.16 -7.46
CA THR A 97 -1.19 10.03 -8.29
C THR A 97 -2.32 9.33 -7.54
N VAL A 98 -3.54 9.69 -7.87
CA VAL A 98 -4.76 9.13 -7.28
C VAL A 98 -5.81 8.96 -8.35
N ALA A 99 -6.50 7.82 -8.33
CA ALA A 99 -7.80 7.61 -8.96
C ALA A 99 -8.70 7.00 -7.88
N PRO A 100 -9.63 7.77 -7.30
CA PRO A 100 -10.47 7.31 -6.20
C PRO A 100 -11.22 6.02 -6.53
N GLY A 101 -11.16 5.03 -5.62
CA GLY A 101 -11.74 3.70 -5.82
C GLY A 101 -10.90 2.75 -6.68
N GLU A 102 -9.85 3.23 -7.35
CA GLU A 102 -9.05 2.43 -8.29
C GLU A 102 -7.59 2.32 -7.89
N GLN A 103 -6.94 3.45 -7.56
CA GLN A 103 -5.52 3.43 -7.22
C GLN A 103 -5.06 4.63 -6.37
N LEU A 104 -4.03 4.37 -5.55
CA LEU A 104 -3.27 5.37 -4.81
C LEU A 104 -1.78 5.09 -4.98
N THR A 105 -1.04 6.06 -5.50
CA THR A 105 0.40 5.97 -5.67
C THR A 105 1.11 7.05 -4.88
N GLY A 106 2.12 6.66 -4.12
CA GLY A 106 2.91 7.57 -3.31
C GLY A 106 4.38 7.23 -3.28
N ARG A 107 5.18 8.17 -2.79
CA ARG A 107 6.62 8.01 -2.58
C ARG A 107 6.92 8.14 -1.10
N ILE A 108 7.71 7.20 -0.57
CA ILE A 108 8.20 7.25 0.80
C ILE A 108 9.61 6.63 0.87
N MET A 109 10.53 7.27 1.59
CA MET A 109 11.90 6.79 1.83
C MET A 109 12.66 6.35 0.57
N GLY A 110 12.37 6.97 -0.59
CA GLY A 110 13.04 6.67 -1.86
C GLY A 110 12.39 5.54 -2.66
N ALA A 111 11.37 4.88 -2.13
CA ALA A 111 10.53 3.94 -2.86
C ALA A 111 9.27 4.62 -3.39
N VAL A 112 8.76 4.15 -4.53
CA VAL A 112 7.43 4.50 -5.05
C VAL A 112 6.56 3.26 -4.97
N MET A 113 5.35 3.41 -4.45
CA MET A 113 4.42 2.32 -4.27
C MET A 113 3.04 2.66 -4.84
N SER A 114 2.43 1.69 -5.50
CA SER A 114 1.08 1.80 -6.05
C SER A 114 0.17 0.75 -5.44
N TYR A 115 -0.89 1.19 -4.78
CA TYR A 115 -2.03 0.37 -4.39
C TYR A 115 -3.03 0.40 -5.53
N VAL A 116 -3.46 -0.77 -5.99
CA VAL A 116 -4.42 -0.91 -7.10
C VAL A 116 -5.54 -1.84 -6.66
N LEU A 117 -6.78 -1.39 -6.85
CA LEU A 117 -7.98 -2.15 -6.56
C LEU A 117 -8.54 -2.71 -7.86
N VAL A 118 -8.71 -4.02 -7.92
CA VAL A 118 -9.24 -4.71 -9.10
C VAL A 118 -10.51 -5.45 -8.69
N PRO A 119 -11.70 -5.03 -9.17
CA PRO A 119 -12.95 -5.74 -8.89
C PRO A 119 -12.92 -7.15 -9.48
N VAL A 120 -13.36 -8.13 -8.70
CA VAL A 120 -13.51 -9.53 -9.14
C VAL A 120 -14.82 -10.07 -8.59
N GLY A 121 -15.89 -9.98 -9.38
CA GLY A 121 -17.24 -10.32 -8.90
C GLY A 121 -17.64 -9.43 -7.72
N SER A 122 -17.96 -10.05 -6.58
CA SER A 122 -18.32 -9.39 -5.31
C SER A 122 -17.11 -9.10 -4.41
N THR A 123 -15.89 -9.40 -4.87
CA THR A 123 -14.67 -9.22 -4.10
C THR A 123 -13.74 -8.22 -4.78
N THR A 124 -12.69 -7.81 -4.07
CA THR A 124 -11.67 -6.93 -4.61
C THR A 124 -10.28 -7.56 -4.46
N ARG A 125 -9.50 -7.58 -5.53
CA ARG A 125 -8.07 -7.83 -5.44
C ARG A 125 -7.36 -6.53 -5.08
N LEU A 126 -6.83 -6.45 -3.87
CA LEU A 126 -5.97 -5.35 -3.44
C LEU A 126 -4.52 -5.71 -3.74
N LEU A 127 -3.94 -5.01 -4.70
CA LEU A 127 -2.58 -5.22 -5.19
C LEU A 127 -1.69 -4.06 -4.77
N LEU A 128 -0.45 -4.38 -4.40
CA LEU A 128 0.59 -3.40 -4.11
C LEU A 128 1.84 -3.74 -4.93
N LYS A 129 2.33 -2.76 -5.67
CA LYS A 129 3.66 -2.81 -6.28
C LYS A 129 4.55 -1.74 -5.66
N VAL A 130 5.75 -2.13 -5.25
CA VAL A 130 6.80 -1.24 -4.73
C VAL A 130 7.98 -1.27 -5.68
N VAL A 131 8.46 -0.10 -6.07
CA VAL A 131 9.61 0.05 -6.95
C VAL A 131 10.61 1.05 -6.36
N THR A 132 11.90 0.82 -6.63
CA THR A 132 12.96 1.76 -6.25
C THR A 132 14.04 1.82 -7.32
N SER A 133 14.62 2.99 -7.50
CA SER A 133 15.80 3.24 -8.32
C SER A 133 17.11 3.25 -7.51
N ARG A 134 17.04 3.15 -6.19
CA ARG A 134 18.22 3.29 -5.31
C ARG A 134 18.87 1.95 -4.97
N GLY A 135 20.19 1.91 -5.17
CA GLY A 135 21.24 1.13 -4.53
C GLY A 135 21.11 -0.39 -4.45
N ARG A 136 21.94 -1.10 -5.20
CA ARG A 136 22.09 -2.57 -5.15
C ARG A 136 22.45 -3.12 -3.76
N LEU A 137 23.12 -2.34 -2.91
CA LEU A 137 23.67 -2.82 -1.63
C LEU A 137 22.65 -2.87 -0.49
N THR A 138 21.63 -2.02 -0.54
CA THR A 138 20.57 -1.96 0.48
C THR A 138 19.28 -2.70 0.06
N ALA A 139 19.20 -3.12 -1.19
CA ALA A 139 18.03 -3.77 -1.77
C ALA A 139 17.56 -5.04 -1.01
N PRO A 140 18.43 -5.97 -0.57
CA PRO A 140 17.97 -7.17 0.14
C PRO A 140 17.39 -6.86 1.53
N LEU A 141 18.01 -5.93 2.28
CA LEU A 141 17.50 -5.55 3.61
C LEU A 141 16.19 -4.77 3.54
N LEU A 142 16.07 -3.84 2.57
CA LEU A 142 14.83 -3.11 2.31
C LEU A 142 13.73 -4.06 1.82
N SER A 143 14.08 -5.08 1.01
CA SER A 143 13.14 -6.06 0.51
C SER A 143 12.53 -6.93 1.62
N VAL A 144 13.30 -7.39 2.60
CA VAL A 144 12.79 -8.25 3.69
C VAL A 144 11.96 -7.45 4.69
N GLY A 145 12.41 -6.27 5.11
CA GLY A 145 11.66 -5.41 6.02
C GLY A 145 10.36 -4.92 5.37
N ASP A 146 10.42 -4.44 4.14
CA ASP A 146 9.27 -4.00 3.35
C ASP A 146 8.30 -5.16 3.05
N LEU A 147 8.83 -6.36 2.81
CA LEU A 147 8.04 -7.58 2.61
C LEU A 147 7.10 -7.86 3.79
N VAL A 148 7.63 -7.82 5.01
CA VAL A 148 6.88 -8.14 6.23
C VAL A 148 5.87 -7.03 6.54
N MET A 149 6.28 -5.76 6.40
CA MET A 149 5.46 -4.59 6.70
C MET A 149 4.35 -4.40 5.67
N ALA A 150 4.65 -4.47 4.40
CA ALA A 150 3.68 -4.34 3.31
C ALA A 150 2.64 -5.48 3.33
N ARG A 151 3.07 -6.72 3.61
CA ARG A 151 2.15 -7.85 3.80
C ARG A 151 1.18 -7.59 4.96
N ARG A 152 1.69 -7.17 6.11
CA ARG A 152 0.87 -6.88 7.30
C ARG A 152 -0.13 -5.76 7.02
N GLN A 153 0.30 -4.72 6.32
CA GLN A 153 -0.55 -3.61 5.94
C GLN A 153 -1.73 -4.06 5.06
N LEU A 154 -1.47 -4.84 3.99
CA LEU A 154 -2.54 -5.35 3.13
C LEU A 154 -3.52 -6.24 3.89
N LEU A 155 -3.03 -7.11 4.77
CA LEU A 155 -3.87 -7.96 5.61
C LEU A 155 -4.72 -7.14 6.60
N ASN A 156 -4.20 -6.05 7.13
CA ASN A 156 -4.96 -5.15 8.00
C ASN A 156 -6.05 -4.41 7.22
N PHE A 157 -5.74 -3.89 6.03
CA PHE A 157 -6.75 -3.26 5.17
C PHE A 157 -7.85 -4.25 4.78
N ALA A 158 -7.50 -5.48 4.39
CA ALA A 158 -8.47 -6.52 4.06
C ALA A 158 -9.40 -6.80 5.24
N ARG A 159 -8.84 -7.12 6.40
CA ARG A 159 -9.60 -7.40 7.64
C ARG A 159 -10.55 -6.25 8.00
N LEU A 160 -10.08 -5.02 7.94
CA LEU A 160 -10.86 -3.85 8.33
C LEU A 160 -11.98 -3.56 7.32
N ALA A 161 -11.70 -3.72 6.02
CA ALA A 161 -12.72 -3.55 4.96
C ALA A 161 -13.82 -4.62 5.07
N GLU A 162 -13.45 -5.87 5.29
CA GLU A 162 -14.38 -6.98 5.46
C GLU A 162 -15.28 -6.81 6.71
N LEU A 163 -14.71 -6.38 7.83
CA LEU A 163 -15.47 -6.09 9.04
C LEU A 163 -16.48 -4.94 8.83
N THR A 164 -16.08 -3.92 8.07
CA THR A 164 -16.96 -2.79 7.76
C THR A 164 -18.07 -3.17 6.78
N ALA A 165 -17.78 -4.02 5.81
CA ALA A 165 -18.76 -4.51 4.84
C ALA A 165 -19.81 -5.44 5.46
N ALA A 166 -19.48 -6.11 6.57
CA ALA A 166 -20.37 -7.02 7.30
C ALA A 166 -21.26 -6.31 8.35
N SER A 167 -21.06 -5.02 8.57
CA SER A 167 -21.79 -4.22 9.58
C SER A 167 -22.98 -3.50 9.00
#